data_c51e7bce9099b9b604efb87706ccc05e
#
_entry.id   c51e7bce9099b9b604efb87706ccc05e
#
_cell.length_a   1.000
_cell.length_b   1.000
_cell.length_c   1.000
_cell.angle_alpha   90.00
_cell.angle_beta   90.00
_cell.angle_gamma   90.00
#
_symmetry.space_group_name_H-M   'P 1'
#
loop_
_entity.id
_entity.type
_entity.pdbx_description
1 polymer ?
#
loop_
_entity_poly.entity_id
_entity_poly.type
_entity_poly.pdbx_seq_one_letter_code
_entity_poly.pdbx_strand_id
1 'polypeptide(L)'
;MTSPETPKPPHLPKAPRAAEDPPADLDELCRWERSGRRLGYLCFWGHRPGRGGGVGPWCLSQWWPAAFTVDGVAYPTAEHHMMAGKARLFGDGETAARVLAAPHPGAAKDLGRRVTGFDEEIWRAHRLEIVVRGNIAKFGQDPVLRDYLLGTAGRVLVEASPLDRVWGIGRTADDPLATSPTHWRGENLLGFALMRARRALADAG
;
A
#
# COMPACT_ATOMS: atom_id res chain seq x y z
N MET A 1 -2.38 -36.56 29.63
CA MET A 1 -2.35 -36.14 28.21
C MET A 1 -2.97 -34.75 28.15
N THR A 2 -2.13 -33.73 28.19
CA THR A 2 -2.54 -32.30 28.12
C THR A 2 -2.47 -31.90 26.66
N SER A 3 -3.62 -31.48 26.10
CA SER A 3 -3.71 -30.96 24.74
C SER A 3 -2.94 -29.64 24.62
N PRO A 4 -2.24 -29.38 23.50
CA PRO A 4 -1.54 -28.12 23.32
C PRO A 4 -2.53 -26.97 23.08
N GLU A 5 -2.41 -25.93 23.90
CA GLU A 5 -3.15 -24.67 23.74
C GLU A 5 -2.74 -23.97 22.44
N THR A 6 -3.71 -23.69 21.59
CA THR A 6 -3.52 -22.91 20.36
C THR A 6 -3.13 -21.47 20.73
N PRO A 7 -2.06 -20.89 20.15
CA PRO A 7 -1.67 -19.53 20.48
C PRO A 7 -2.76 -18.54 20.02
N LYS A 8 -3.20 -17.71 20.97
CA LYS A 8 -4.19 -16.65 20.76
C LYS A 8 -3.66 -15.62 19.76
N PRO A 9 -4.43 -15.23 18.72
CA PRO A 9 -4.00 -14.22 17.77
C PRO A 9 -3.71 -12.89 18.47
N PRO A 10 -2.76 -12.08 17.97
CA PRO A 10 -2.41 -10.80 18.58
C PRO A 10 -3.64 -9.89 18.63
N HIS A 11 -3.90 -9.34 19.81
CA HIS A 11 -5.02 -8.45 20.09
C HIS A 11 -4.88 -7.17 19.26
N LEU A 12 -5.64 -7.06 18.17
CA LEU A 12 -5.84 -5.80 17.46
C LEU A 12 -6.60 -4.85 18.39
N PRO A 13 -6.11 -3.63 18.63
CA PRO A 13 -6.89 -2.66 19.42
C PRO A 13 -8.20 -2.38 18.68
N LYS A 14 -9.28 -2.35 19.44
CA LYS A 14 -10.66 -2.14 18.97
C LYS A 14 -10.72 -0.93 18.04
N ALA A 15 -11.23 -1.13 16.82
CA ALA A 15 -11.43 -0.07 15.84
C ALA A 15 -12.34 1.03 16.40
N PRO A 16 -12.02 2.32 16.17
CA PRO A 16 -12.94 3.39 16.46
C PRO A 16 -14.13 3.37 15.47
N ARG A 17 -15.25 3.89 15.96
CA ARG A 17 -16.60 3.98 15.40
C ARG A 17 -16.69 4.21 13.89
N ALA A 18 -17.76 3.65 13.29
CA ALA A 18 -18.34 3.86 11.95
C ALA A 18 -17.41 4.46 10.87
N ALA A 19 -17.26 3.72 9.79
CA ALA A 19 -16.39 4.06 8.66
C ALA A 19 -16.77 5.41 8.03
N GLU A 20 -16.20 6.48 8.58
CA GLU A 20 -16.11 7.73 7.84
C GLU A 20 -15.16 7.52 6.66
N ASP A 21 -15.44 8.18 5.55
CA ASP A 21 -14.60 8.10 4.37
C ASP A 21 -13.15 8.44 4.72
N PRO A 22 -12.18 7.69 4.20
CA PRO A 22 -10.78 8.03 4.41
C PRO A 22 -10.47 9.37 3.75
N PRO A 23 -9.44 10.10 4.23
CA PRO A 23 -9.03 11.34 3.56
C PRO A 23 -8.63 11.03 2.11
N ALA A 24 -9.07 11.88 1.19
CA ALA A 24 -8.82 11.69 -0.23
C ALA A 24 -7.33 11.91 -0.59
N ASP A 25 -6.67 12.82 0.14
CA ASP A 25 -5.29 13.24 -0.10
C ASP A 25 -4.63 13.82 1.16
N LEU A 26 -3.38 14.24 1.02
CA LEU A 26 -2.61 14.83 2.11
C LEU A 26 -3.17 16.18 2.57
N ASP A 27 -3.70 16.98 1.65
CA ASP A 27 -4.24 18.30 1.99
C ASP A 27 -5.49 18.17 2.86
N GLU A 28 -6.37 17.24 2.55
CA GLU A 28 -7.52 16.94 3.39
C GLU A 28 -7.10 16.40 4.75
N LEU A 29 -6.14 15.48 4.79
CA LEU A 29 -5.62 14.93 6.04
C LEU A 29 -5.00 16.02 6.92
N CYS A 30 -4.25 16.96 6.34
CA CYS A 30 -3.72 18.13 7.04
C CYS A 30 -4.83 19.06 7.55
N ARG A 31 -5.92 19.23 6.80
CA ARG A 31 -7.10 19.98 7.29
C ARG A 31 -7.73 19.31 8.49
N TRP A 32 -7.85 18.00 8.48
CA TRP A 32 -8.37 17.22 9.62
C TRP A 32 -7.50 17.38 10.87
N GLU A 33 -6.17 17.28 10.73
CA GLU A 33 -5.24 17.49 11.83
C GLU A 33 -5.41 18.91 12.43
N ARG A 34 -5.41 19.95 11.59
CA ARG A 34 -5.58 21.35 12.04
C ARG A 34 -6.93 21.62 12.72
N SER A 35 -7.97 20.85 12.37
CA SER A 35 -9.27 20.95 13.02
C SER A 35 -9.34 20.26 14.39
N GLY A 36 -8.23 19.63 14.84
CA GLY A 36 -8.16 18.89 16.09
C GLY A 36 -8.87 17.53 16.04
N ARG A 37 -9.18 17.00 14.84
CA ARG A 37 -9.79 15.69 14.68
C ARG A 37 -8.82 14.61 15.19
N ARG A 38 -9.30 13.74 16.08
CA ARG A 38 -8.50 12.61 16.57
C ARG A 38 -8.46 11.51 15.53
N LEU A 39 -7.27 11.20 15.03
CA LEU A 39 -7.00 10.19 14.02
C LEU A 39 -6.14 9.07 14.60
N GLY A 40 -6.49 7.83 14.27
CA GLY A 40 -5.61 6.69 14.49
C GLY A 40 -4.70 6.50 13.29
N TYR A 41 -3.45 6.13 13.53
CA TYR A 41 -2.47 5.87 12.47
C TYR A 41 -1.97 4.43 12.54
N LEU A 42 -1.67 3.85 11.38
CA LEU A 42 -0.96 2.59 11.26
C LEU A 42 0.23 2.81 10.32
N CYS A 43 1.41 2.94 10.92
CA CYS A 43 2.66 3.05 10.18
C CYS A 43 3.11 1.66 9.74
N PHE A 44 3.58 1.55 8.49
CA PHE A 44 4.18 0.35 7.93
C PHE A 44 5.39 0.73 7.09
N TRP A 45 6.35 -0.18 7.00
CA TRP A 45 7.51 -0.08 6.12
C TRP A 45 8.18 -1.45 5.99
N GLY A 46 8.70 -1.73 4.78
CA GLY A 46 9.32 -3.02 4.49
C GLY A 46 8.30 -4.14 4.28
N HIS A 47 8.81 -5.29 3.81
CA HIS A 47 8.01 -6.44 3.41
C HIS A 47 8.43 -7.74 4.11
N ARG A 48 9.28 -7.66 5.15
CA ARG A 48 9.74 -8.83 5.90
C ARG A 48 8.85 -9.02 7.12
N PRO A 49 8.31 -10.25 7.33
CA PRO A 49 7.54 -10.55 8.52
C PRO A 49 8.32 -10.29 9.81
N GLY A 50 7.63 -9.77 10.83
CA GLY A 50 8.15 -9.73 12.18
C GLY A 50 8.32 -11.13 12.80
N ARG A 51 8.78 -11.20 14.06
CA ARG A 51 9.12 -12.45 14.76
C ARG A 51 7.99 -13.48 14.82
N GLY A 52 6.74 -13.11 14.67
CA GLY A 52 5.58 -14.02 14.70
C GLY A 52 5.21 -14.61 13.33
N GLY A 53 5.86 -14.21 12.23
CA GLY A 53 5.45 -14.61 10.88
C GLY A 53 4.02 -14.14 10.51
N GLY A 54 3.43 -14.77 9.47
CA GLY A 54 2.05 -14.51 9.07
C GLY A 54 1.80 -13.14 8.45
N VAL A 55 0.52 -12.73 8.40
CA VAL A 55 0.09 -11.43 7.85
C VAL A 55 0.18 -10.35 8.93
N GLY A 56 0.71 -9.19 8.55
CA GLY A 56 0.91 -8.04 9.42
C GLY A 56 1.16 -6.75 8.61
N PRO A 57 1.61 -5.64 9.23
CA PRO A 57 1.81 -4.36 8.53
C PRO A 57 2.68 -4.46 7.26
N TRP A 58 3.60 -5.38 7.23
CA TRP A 58 4.48 -5.67 6.09
C TRP A 58 3.74 -6.12 4.84
N CYS A 59 2.52 -6.71 4.96
CA CYS A 59 1.72 -7.09 3.80
C CYS A 59 1.18 -5.87 3.03
N LEU A 60 1.15 -4.69 3.64
CA LEU A 60 0.76 -3.43 3.00
C LEU A 60 1.81 -2.95 1.99
N SER A 61 3.07 -3.39 2.12
CA SER A 61 4.13 -3.07 1.17
C SER A 61 3.81 -3.57 -0.24
N GLN A 62 4.17 -2.75 -1.25
CA GLN A 62 4.11 -3.15 -2.66
C GLN A 62 5.03 -4.35 -2.97
N TRP A 63 6.04 -4.60 -2.12
CA TRP A 63 7.01 -5.68 -2.28
C TRP A 63 6.62 -6.98 -1.60
N TRP A 64 5.52 -7.00 -0.86
CA TRP A 64 5.01 -8.21 -0.23
C TRP A 64 4.68 -9.28 -1.27
N PRO A 65 5.20 -10.52 -1.13
CA PRO A 65 4.87 -11.62 -2.02
C PRO A 65 3.39 -12.00 -1.88
N ALA A 66 2.62 -11.61 -2.86
CA ALA A 66 1.21 -11.96 -2.99
C ALA A 66 0.88 -11.93 -4.48
N ALA A 67 0.71 -13.11 -5.05
CA ALA A 67 0.33 -13.24 -6.45
C ALA A 67 -1.15 -12.89 -6.64
N PHE A 68 -1.46 -12.12 -7.67
CA PHE A 68 -2.83 -11.76 -8.05
C PHE A 68 -2.92 -11.52 -9.56
N THR A 69 -4.13 -11.47 -10.08
CA THR A 69 -4.41 -11.31 -11.52
C THR A 69 -5.18 -10.02 -11.77
N VAL A 70 -4.79 -9.26 -12.79
CA VAL A 70 -5.55 -8.12 -13.32
C VAL A 70 -5.61 -8.25 -14.84
N ASP A 71 -6.82 -8.20 -15.41
CA ASP A 71 -7.09 -8.36 -16.86
C ASP A 71 -6.44 -9.62 -17.46
N GLY A 72 -6.49 -10.73 -16.73
CA GLY A 72 -5.91 -12.01 -17.18
C GLY A 72 -4.38 -12.10 -17.06
N VAL A 73 -3.69 -11.05 -16.57
CA VAL A 73 -2.24 -11.04 -16.36
C VAL A 73 -1.94 -11.28 -14.89
N ALA A 74 -1.10 -12.28 -14.59
CA ALA A 74 -0.63 -12.57 -13.23
C ALA A 74 0.57 -11.71 -12.85
N TYR A 75 0.56 -11.21 -11.61
CA TYR A 75 1.62 -10.39 -11.04
C TYR A 75 2.11 -11.01 -9.72
N PRO A 76 3.42 -11.24 -9.54
CA PRO A 76 3.97 -11.80 -8.30
C PRO A 76 3.85 -10.87 -7.09
N THR A 77 3.89 -9.55 -7.33
CA THR A 77 3.77 -8.52 -6.29
C THR A 77 3.10 -7.26 -6.87
N ALA A 78 2.61 -6.38 -6.01
CA ALA A 78 2.04 -5.10 -6.43
C ALA A 78 3.07 -4.17 -7.11
N GLU A 79 4.37 -4.30 -6.79
CA GLU A 79 5.43 -3.58 -7.51
C GLU A 79 5.52 -3.99 -8.98
N HIS A 80 5.41 -5.30 -9.29
CA HIS A 80 5.37 -5.76 -10.68
C HIS A 80 4.18 -5.17 -11.42
N HIS A 81 3.01 -5.12 -10.79
CA HIS A 81 1.81 -4.50 -11.38
C HIS A 81 2.04 -3.01 -11.67
N MET A 82 2.56 -2.26 -10.69
CA MET A 82 2.83 -0.83 -10.81
C MET A 82 3.83 -0.55 -11.94
N MET A 83 4.94 -1.28 -11.99
CA MET A 83 5.98 -1.06 -13.02
C MET A 83 5.54 -1.50 -14.41
N ALA A 84 4.82 -2.62 -14.54
CA ALA A 84 4.22 -3.02 -15.81
C ALA A 84 3.14 -2.03 -16.27
N GLY A 85 2.33 -1.52 -15.34
CA GLY A 85 1.35 -0.47 -15.60
C GLY A 85 2.01 0.82 -16.10
N LYS A 86 3.12 1.22 -15.48
CA LYS A 86 3.92 2.34 -15.94
C LYS A 86 4.43 2.13 -17.37
N ALA A 87 5.02 0.98 -17.67
CA ALA A 87 5.54 0.68 -18.99
C ALA A 87 4.42 0.70 -20.06
N ARG A 88 3.25 0.13 -19.76
CA ARG A 88 2.10 0.16 -20.67
C ARG A 88 1.55 1.57 -20.89
N LEU A 89 1.54 2.41 -19.87
CA LEU A 89 1.10 3.80 -19.96
C LEU A 89 1.90 4.59 -21.03
N PHE A 90 3.18 4.26 -21.15
CA PHE A 90 4.09 4.89 -22.13
C PHE A 90 4.30 4.07 -23.40
N GLY A 91 3.49 3.02 -23.62
CA GLY A 91 3.57 2.20 -24.83
C GLY A 91 4.80 1.28 -24.89
N ASP A 92 5.57 1.14 -23.80
CA ASP A 92 6.76 0.30 -23.72
C ASP A 92 6.39 -1.15 -23.37
N GLY A 93 5.87 -1.86 -24.38
CA GLY A 93 5.46 -3.26 -24.22
C GLY A 93 6.62 -4.21 -23.91
N GLU A 94 7.82 -3.93 -24.41
CA GLU A 94 9.01 -4.74 -24.13
C GLU A 94 9.39 -4.66 -22.65
N THR A 95 9.49 -3.45 -22.10
CA THR A 95 9.78 -3.27 -20.68
C THR A 95 8.66 -3.86 -19.83
N ALA A 96 7.37 -3.74 -20.22
CA ALA A 96 6.26 -4.37 -19.50
C ALA A 96 6.43 -5.90 -19.42
N ALA A 97 6.80 -6.56 -20.52
CA ALA A 97 7.05 -8.00 -20.54
C ALA A 97 8.26 -8.39 -19.64
N ARG A 98 9.33 -7.61 -19.68
CA ARG A 98 10.51 -7.83 -18.82
C ARG A 98 10.20 -7.64 -17.35
N VAL A 99 9.36 -6.68 -17.00
CA VAL A 99 8.87 -6.47 -15.62
C VAL A 99 8.13 -7.71 -15.12
N LEU A 100 7.24 -8.28 -15.93
CA LEU A 100 6.49 -9.48 -15.55
C LEU A 100 7.40 -10.70 -15.31
N ALA A 101 8.51 -10.79 -16.06
CA ALA A 101 9.52 -11.84 -15.92
C ALA A 101 10.56 -11.56 -14.83
N ALA A 102 10.50 -10.41 -14.15
CA ALA A 102 11.49 -10.05 -13.15
C ALA A 102 11.42 -10.99 -11.93
N PRO A 103 12.57 -11.45 -11.41
CA PRO A 103 12.61 -12.46 -10.34
C PRO A 103 12.19 -11.94 -8.97
N HIS A 104 12.19 -10.63 -8.77
CA HIS A 104 11.83 -9.98 -7.50
C HIS A 104 11.44 -8.51 -7.72
N PRO A 105 10.71 -7.87 -6.77
CA PRO A 105 10.19 -6.51 -6.92
C PRO A 105 11.28 -5.44 -7.15
N GLY A 106 12.47 -5.64 -6.60
CA GLY A 106 13.61 -4.73 -6.86
C GLY A 106 14.01 -4.70 -8.34
N ALA A 107 14.10 -5.88 -8.99
CA ALA A 107 14.37 -5.96 -10.43
C ALA A 107 13.24 -5.32 -11.26
N ALA A 108 11.99 -5.54 -10.87
CA ALA A 108 10.84 -4.88 -11.51
C ALA A 108 10.94 -3.35 -11.39
N LYS A 109 11.29 -2.82 -10.21
CA LYS A 109 11.51 -1.39 -9.97
C LYS A 109 12.63 -0.82 -10.86
N ASP A 110 13.73 -1.52 -10.98
CA ASP A 110 14.87 -1.08 -11.80
C ASP A 110 14.53 -1.05 -13.30
N LEU A 111 13.72 -1.99 -13.79
CA LEU A 111 13.15 -1.95 -15.12
C LEU A 111 12.20 -0.77 -15.30
N GLY A 112 11.31 -0.53 -14.34
CA GLY A 112 10.38 0.60 -14.36
C GLY A 112 11.04 1.98 -14.39
N ARG A 113 12.30 2.10 -13.95
CA ARG A 113 13.11 3.32 -14.08
C ARG A 113 13.63 3.55 -15.50
N ARG A 114 13.63 2.52 -16.36
CA ARG A 114 14.16 2.53 -17.71
C ARG A 114 13.06 2.56 -18.77
N VAL A 115 11.82 2.77 -18.38
CA VAL A 115 10.68 2.87 -19.31
C VAL A 115 10.94 3.97 -20.33
N THR A 116 10.84 3.62 -21.60
CA THR A 116 11.00 4.54 -22.74
C THR A 116 9.77 5.44 -22.89
N GLY A 117 9.95 6.64 -23.41
CA GLY A 117 8.86 7.60 -23.61
C GLY A 117 8.28 8.15 -22.29
N PHE A 118 9.00 7.99 -21.18
CA PHE A 118 8.55 8.45 -19.87
C PHE A 118 8.31 9.96 -19.83
N ASP A 119 7.14 10.34 -19.32
CA ASP A 119 6.75 11.71 -19.04
C ASP A 119 6.25 11.81 -17.57
N GLU A 120 6.84 12.72 -16.81
CA GLU A 120 6.56 12.86 -15.38
C GLU A 120 5.13 13.36 -15.12
N GLU A 121 4.58 14.26 -15.95
CA GLU A 121 3.23 14.80 -15.74
C GLU A 121 2.19 13.73 -16.01
N ILE A 122 2.35 12.97 -17.10
CA ILE A 122 1.48 11.85 -17.44
C ILE A 122 1.55 10.78 -16.32
N TRP A 123 2.77 10.45 -15.86
CA TRP A 123 2.94 9.48 -14.77
C TRP A 123 2.25 9.95 -13.49
N ARG A 124 2.43 11.20 -13.10
CA ARG A 124 1.81 11.79 -11.90
C ARG A 124 0.29 11.74 -11.95
N ALA A 125 -0.28 11.98 -13.13
CA ALA A 125 -1.74 11.93 -13.33
C ALA A 125 -2.33 10.50 -13.18
N HIS A 126 -1.55 9.45 -13.49
CA HIS A 126 -2.06 8.08 -13.56
C HIS A 126 -1.54 7.14 -12.45
N ARG A 127 -0.40 7.47 -11.81
CA ARG A 127 0.31 6.58 -10.89
C ARG A 127 -0.56 6.08 -9.72
N LEU A 128 -1.38 6.97 -9.15
CA LEU A 128 -2.22 6.62 -8.00
C LEU A 128 -3.27 5.58 -8.38
N GLU A 129 -3.96 5.78 -9.51
CA GLU A 129 -5.00 4.86 -9.97
C GLU A 129 -4.44 3.48 -10.33
N ILE A 130 -3.27 3.43 -10.96
CA ILE A 130 -2.58 2.16 -11.24
C ILE A 130 -2.33 1.41 -9.92
N VAL A 131 -1.84 2.09 -8.89
CA VAL A 131 -1.53 1.47 -7.59
C VAL A 131 -2.80 1.08 -6.83
N VAL A 132 -3.86 1.89 -6.87
CA VAL A 132 -5.17 1.54 -6.29
C VAL A 132 -5.70 0.26 -6.91
N ARG A 133 -5.73 0.17 -8.24
CA ARG A 133 -6.21 -1.01 -8.97
C ARG A 133 -5.43 -2.29 -8.60
N GLY A 134 -4.11 -2.20 -8.54
CA GLY A 134 -3.26 -3.32 -8.13
C GLY A 134 -3.53 -3.77 -6.69
N ASN A 135 -3.75 -2.83 -5.77
CA ASN A 135 -4.04 -3.16 -4.39
C ASN A 135 -5.47 -3.70 -4.19
N ILE A 136 -6.48 -3.23 -4.94
CA ILE A 136 -7.81 -3.85 -4.94
C ILE A 136 -7.69 -5.34 -5.35
N ALA A 137 -6.94 -5.64 -6.41
CA ALA A 137 -6.74 -7.01 -6.85
C ALA A 137 -5.94 -7.85 -5.85
N LYS A 138 -4.81 -7.33 -5.34
CA LYS A 138 -3.96 -8.00 -4.35
C LYS A 138 -4.73 -8.39 -3.09
N PHE A 139 -5.47 -7.45 -2.51
CA PHE A 139 -6.20 -7.68 -1.28
C PHE A 139 -7.57 -8.32 -1.51
N GLY A 140 -8.17 -8.15 -2.68
CA GLY A 140 -9.47 -8.73 -2.99
C GLY A 140 -9.42 -10.23 -3.34
N GLN A 141 -8.29 -10.73 -3.83
CA GLN A 141 -8.12 -12.13 -4.25
C GLN A 141 -7.56 -13.05 -3.17
N ASP A 142 -7.05 -12.52 -2.08
CA ASP A 142 -6.56 -13.28 -0.92
C ASP A 142 -7.40 -12.93 0.30
N PRO A 143 -8.22 -13.86 0.83
CA PRO A 143 -9.10 -13.60 1.96
C PRO A 143 -8.35 -13.13 3.23
N VAL A 144 -7.15 -13.68 3.49
CA VAL A 144 -6.37 -13.33 4.69
C VAL A 144 -5.83 -11.91 4.58
N LEU A 145 -5.36 -11.53 3.39
CA LEU A 145 -4.93 -10.15 3.13
C LEU A 145 -6.11 -9.18 3.15
N ARG A 146 -7.27 -9.58 2.58
CA ARG A 146 -8.50 -8.79 2.61
C ARG A 146 -8.92 -8.48 4.04
N ASP A 147 -9.01 -9.51 4.88
CA ASP A 147 -9.41 -9.37 6.28
C ASP A 147 -8.44 -8.45 7.04
N TYR A 148 -7.14 -8.58 6.78
CA TYR A 148 -6.13 -7.70 7.37
C TYR A 148 -6.36 -6.23 6.96
N LEU A 149 -6.51 -5.95 5.67
CA LEU A 149 -6.71 -4.58 5.18
C LEU A 149 -8.02 -3.98 5.72
N LEU A 150 -9.12 -4.72 5.67
CA LEU A 150 -10.41 -4.29 6.23
C LEU A 150 -10.33 -4.06 7.75
N GLY A 151 -9.59 -4.90 8.48
CA GLY A 151 -9.32 -4.73 9.91
C GLY A 151 -8.52 -3.47 10.28
N THR A 152 -7.98 -2.75 9.30
CA THR A 152 -7.35 -1.44 9.50
C THR A 152 -8.35 -0.27 9.46
N ALA A 153 -9.66 -0.54 9.34
CA ALA A 153 -10.69 0.49 9.26
C ALA A 153 -10.56 1.55 10.38
N GLY A 154 -10.86 2.80 10.04
CA GLY A 154 -10.76 3.94 10.96
C GLY A 154 -9.33 4.45 11.20
N ARG A 155 -8.31 3.83 10.61
CA ARG A 155 -6.91 4.28 10.71
C ARG A 155 -6.42 4.84 9.38
N VAL A 156 -5.61 5.88 9.48
CA VAL A 156 -4.79 6.40 8.37
C VAL A 156 -3.62 5.45 8.19
N LEU A 157 -3.46 4.92 6.97
CA LEU A 157 -2.32 4.07 6.62
C LEU A 157 -1.14 4.94 6.20
N VAL A 158 0.04 4.69 6.76
CA VAL A 158 1.21 5.55 6.61
C VAL A 158 2.41 4.72 6.18
N GLU A 159 2.89 4.92 4.95
CA GLU A 159 4.18 4.35 4.56
C GLU A 159 5.32 5.15 5.17
N ALA A 160 5.82 4.68 6.31
CA ALA A 160 6.86 5.33 7.10
C ALA A 160 8.26 5.03 6.53
N SER A 161 8.45 5.32 5.24
CA SER A 161 9.72 5.19 4.53
C SER A 161 10.51 6.49 4.63
N PRO A 162 11.74 6.50 5.19
CA PRO A 162 12.56 7.70 5.26
C PRO A 162 13.16 8.10 3.90
N LEU A 163 13.19 7.17 2.95
CA LEU A 163 13.84 7.34 1.64
C LEU A 163 12.85 7.67 0.50
N ASP A 164 11.56 7.40 0.71
CA ASP A 164 10.53 7.62 -0.32
C ASP A 164 9.64 8.80 0.09
N ARG A 165 9.67 9.85 -0.73
CA ARG A 165 8.86 11.05 -0.53
C ARG A 165 7.65 11.13 -1.44
N VAL A 166 7.46 10.14 -2.30
CA VAL A 166 6.31 10.03 -3.18
C VAL A 166 5.31 9.05 -2.57
N TRP A 167 5.73 7.81 -2.39
CA TRP A 167 4.86 6.76 -1.86
C TRP A 167 4.79 6.78 -0.35
N GLY A 168 5.86 7.20 0.33
CA GLY A 168 5.97 7.32 1.78
C GLY A 168 5.97 8.77 2.28
N ILE A 169 6.13 8.90 3.60
CA ILE A 169 6.12 10.19 4.30
C ILE A 169 7.50 10.85 4.43
N GLY A 170 8.59 10.20 3.97
CA GLY A 170 9.96 10.70 4.15
C GLY A 170 10.43 10.73 5.60
N ARG A 171 9.84 9.90 6.48
CA ARG A 171 10.16 9.74 7.90
C ARG A 171 10.04 8.27 8.30
N THR A 172 10.72 7.88 9.38
CA THR A 172 10.59 6.55 9.98
C THR A 172 9.37 6.46 10.90
N ALA A 173 8.92 5.25 11.22
CA ALA A 173 7.74 5.05 12.07
C ALA A 173 7.96 5.47 13.53
N ASP A 174 9.20 5.52 13.99
CA ASP A 174 9.61 5.97 15.35
C ASP A 174 9.86 7.48 15.42
N ASP A 175 9.80 8.20 14.29
CA ASP A 175 9.85 9.67 14.30
C ASP A 175 8.59 10.21 14.99
N PRO A 176 8.72 11.09 16.02
CA PRO A 176 7.56 11.68 16.71
C PRO A 176 6.57 12.38 15.78
N LEU A 177 7.02 12.82 14.59
CA LEU A 177 6.20 13.48 13.58
C LEU A 177 5.62 12.53 12.55
N ALA A 178 5.79 11.21 12.69
CA ALA A 178 5.20 10.22 11.78
C ALA A 178 3.66 10.25 11.79
N THR A 179 3.05 10.69 12.89
CA THR A 179 1.60 10.84 13.05
C THR A 179 1.12 12.30 12.94
N SER A 180 1.95 13.18 12.38
CA SER A 180 1.62 14.59 12.16
C SER A 180 1.76 14.95 10.68
N PRO A 181 0.67 14.79 9.89
CA PRO A 181 0.67 14.98 8.44
C PRO A 181 1.22 16.33 7.97
N THR A 182 0.97 17.40 8.72
CA THR A 182 1.49 18.75 8.41
C THR A 182 3.02 18.84 8.45
N HIS A 183 3.70 17.83 9.03
CA HIS A 183 5.15 17.77 9.14
C HIS A 183 5.77 16.66 8.26
N TRP A 184 4.98 15.98 7.45
CA TRP A 184 5.53 14.97 6.54
C TRP A 184 6.39 15.62 5.46
N ARG A 185 7.38 14.88 5.01
CA ARG A 185 8.32 15.28 3.95
C ARG A 185 7.99 14.64 2.61
N GLY A 186 6.92 13.84 2.58
CA GLY A 186 6.45 13.07 1.42
C GLY A 186 4.94 12.98 1.37
N GLU A 187 4.44 12.52 0.24
CA GLU A 187 3.01 12.57 -0.17
C GLU A 187 2.17 11.43 0.42
N ASN A 188 2.80 10.34 0.92
CA ASN A 188 2.10 9.13 1.42
C ASN A 188 1.13 8.50 0.39
N LEU A 189 1.46 8.55 -0.89
CA LEU A 189 0.54 8.06 -1.93
C LEU A 189 0.17 6.58 -1.78
N LEU A 190 1.08 5.73 -1.26
CA LEU A 190 0.74 4.33 -1.00
C LEU A 190 -0.29 4.20 0.13
N GLY A 191 -0.16 4.98 1.19
CA GLY A 191 -1.16 5.00 2.25
C GLY A 191 -2.55 5.37 1.73
N PHE A 192 -2.66 6.41 0.89
CA PHE A 192 -3.92 6.80 0.27
C PHE A 192 -4.44 5.76 -0.72
N ALA A 193 -3.57 5.14 -1.53
CA ALA A 193 -3.97 4.06 -2.43
C ALA A 193 -4.57 2.87 -1.68
N LEU A 194 -3.93 2.46 -0.57
CA LEU A 194 -4.43 1.37 0.28
C LEU A 194 -5.75 1.71 0.96
N MET A 195 -5.93 2.95 1.43
CA MET A 195 -7.20 3.39 2.00
C MET A 195 -8.32 3.41 0.97
N ARG A 196 -8.06 3.84 -0.27
CA ARG A 196 -9.02 3.74 -1.39
C ARG A 196 -9.34 2.28 -1.72
N ALA A 197 -8.33 1.41 -1.80
CA ALA A 197 -8.54 -0.03 -2.02
C ALA A 197 -9.37 -0.66 -0.90
N ARG A 198 -9.09 -0.32 0.37
CA ARG A 198 -9.87 -0.77 1.53
C ARG A 198 -11.33 -0.37 1.41
N ARG A 199 -11.62 0.88 1.02
CA ARG A 199 -12.98 1.37 0.81
C ARG A 199 -13.68 0.60 -0.29
N ALA A 200 -13.07 0.46 -1.47
CA ALA A 200 -13.64 -0.27 -2.59
C ALA A 200 -13.98 -1.73 -2.24
N LEU A 201 -13.11 -2.40 -1.46
CA LEU A 201 -13.34 -3.78 -1.01
C LEU A 201 -14.42 -3.88 0.08
N ALA A 202 -14.59 -2.86 0.92
CA ALA A 202 -15.67 -2.81 1.91
C ALA A 202 -17.04 -2.59 1.24
N ASP A 203 -17.09 -1.77 0.18
CA ASP A 203 -18.33 -1.47 -0.55
C ASP A 203 -18.79 -2.64 -1.46
N ALA A 204 -17.87 -3.55 -1.81
CA ALA A 204 -18.14 -4.72 -2.67
C ALA A 204 -18.51 -6.00 -1.90
N GLY A 205 -18.47 -5.99 -0.59
CA GLY A 205 -18.72 -7.17 0.26
C GLY A 205 -19.72 -7.01 1.30
#